data_0b98ec37de75e45b33bea7044f9049dc
#
_entry.id   0b98ec37de75e45b33bea7044f9049dc
#
_cell.length_a   1.000
_cell.length_b   1.000
_cell.length_c   1.000
_cell.angle_alpha   90.00
_cell.angle_beta   90.00
_cell.angle_gamma   90.00
#
_symmetry.space_group_name_H-M   'P 1'
#
loop_
_entity.id
_entity.type
_entity.pdbx_description
1 polymer ?
#
loop_
_entity_poly.entity_id
_entity_poly.type
_entity_poly.pdbx_seq_one_letter_code
_entity_poly.pdbx_strand_id
1 'polypeptide(L)'
;KVIFVCPPLAEKNLENIYVHEERTAGFKEAVKKIHGLEYVIIGNWDYQKQAKKELEKSEKKTAFLCTGDMFALNLIRMFEKNGKRAGQDYGIMGYDNIDFLEYVTPRLTTIDNHVEKVAEEAFNLLLQLMENKNVAETERILETVTVQGETI
;
A
#
# COMPACT_ATOMS: atom_id res chain seq x y z
N LYS A 1 0.29 1.42 17.19
CA LYS A 1 -0.56 0.44 16.48
C LYS A 1 -0.46 0.66 14.98
N VAL A 2 -0.38 -0.42 14.19
CA VAL A 2 -0.37 -0.34 12.73
C VAL A 2 -1.58 -1.10 12.17
N ILE A 3 -2.27 -0.49 11.21
CA ILE A 3 -3.42 -1.08 10.53
C ILE A 3 -3.07 -1.22 9.05
N PHE A 4 -3.00 -2.46 8.57
CA PHE A 4 -2.75 -2.78 7.19
C PHE A 4 -4.07 -2.90 6.43
N VAL A 5 -4.25 -2.12 5.38
CA VAL A 5 -5.50 -2.04 4.59
C VAL A 5 -5.24 -2.58 3.20
N CYS A 6 -5.80 -3.75 2.92
CA CYS A 6 -5.59 -4.50 1.68
C CYS A 6 -6.89 -5.16 1.16
N PRO A 7 -7.87 -4.40 0.69
CA PRO A 7 -9.07 -4.98 0.10
C PRO A 7 -8.86 -5.27 -1.41
N PRO A 8 -9.34 -6.38 -1.95
CA PRO A 8 -9.87 -7.53 -1.21
C PRO A 8 -8.77 -8.54 -0.88
N LEU A 9 -8.77 -9.00 0.37
CA LEU A 9 -8.11 -10.24 0.78
C LEU A 9 -9.22 -11.17 1.24
N ALA A 10 -9.88 -11.86 0.33
CA ALA A 10 -10.85 -12.88 0.70
C ALA A 10 -10.10 -14.18 1.03
N GLU A 11 -10.32 -14.71 2.23
CA GLU A 11 -9.93 -16.06 2.53
C GLU A 11 -10.51 -17.01 1.48
N LYS A 12 -9.66 -17.72 0.76
CA LYS A 12 -10.02 -18.71 -0.27
C LYS A 12 -10.64 -18.17 -1.57
N ASN A 13 -10.39 -16.94 -1.95
CA ASN A 13 -10.85 -16.47 -3.24
C ASN A 13 -9.77 -16.69 -4.32
N LEU A 14 -10.11 -17.46 -5.37
CA LEU A 14 -9.27 -17.63 -6.56
C LEU A 14 -9.04 -16.31 -7.33
N GLU A 15 -9.75 -15.25 -6.94
CA GLU A 15 -9.63 -13.90 -7.46
C GLU A 15 -8.65 -13.03 -6.65
N ASN A 16 -7.98 -13.57 -5.63
CA ASN A 16 -6.96 -12.82 -4.91
C ASN A 16 -5.86 -12.42 -5.88
N ILE A 17 -5.60 -11.14 -5.93
CA ILE A 17 -4.50 -10.61 -6.71
C ILE A 17 -3.20 -11.00 -5.99
N TYR A 18 -2.33 -11.75 -6.66
CA TYR A 18 -1.05 -12.22 -6.13
C TYR A 18 -0.25 -11.11 -5.42
N VAL A 19 -0.25 -9.90 -6.00
CA VAL A 19 0.40 -8.72 -5.41
C VAL A 19 -0.13 -8.40 -4.01
N HIS A 20 -1.42 -8.56 -3.74
CA HIS A 20 -1.99 -8.30 -2.42
C HIS A 20 -1.56 -9.36 -1.40
N GLU A 21 -1.40 -10.60 -1.84
CA GLU A 21 -0.92 -11.69 -0.99
C GLU A 21 0.55 -11.45 -0.60
N GLU A 22 1.40 -11.10 -1.56
CA GLU A 22 2.82 -10.79 -1.33
C GLU A 22 3.01 -9.56 -0.44
N ARG A 23 2.27 -8.47 -0.68
CA ARG A 23 2.30 -7.28 0.18
C ARG A 23 1.87 -7.62 1.61
N THR A 24 0.86 -8.48 1.76
CA THR A 24 0.40 -8.95 3.08
C THR A 24 1.43 -9.85 3.77
N ALA A 25 2.10 -10.71 3.02
CA ALA A 25 3.16 -11.57 3.54
C ALA A 25 4.34 -10.73 4.04
N GLY A 26 4.80 -9.76 3.23
CA GLY A 26 5.85 -8.82 3.61
C GLY A 26 5.49 -8.00 4.86
N PHE A 27 4.26 -7.49 4.94
CA PHE A 27 3.77 -6.81 6.14
C PHE A 27 3.84 -7.70 7.37
N LYS A 28 3.32 -8.93 7.29
CA LYS A 28 3.35 -9.90 8.40
C LYS A 28 4.77 -10.24 8.84
N GLU A 29 5.70 -10.34 7.91
CA GLU A 29 7.10 -10.58 8.22
C GLU A 29 7.74 -9.38 8.93
N ALA A 30 7.48 -8.16 8.46
CA ALA A 30 8.02 -6.96 9.06
C ALA A 30 7.52 -6.75 10.50
N VAL A 31 6.21 -6.91 10.75
CA VAL A 31 5.64 -6.68 12.10
C VAL A 31 6.11 -7.72 13.12
N LYS A 32 6.44 -8.95 12.70
CA LYS A 32 7.02 -9.98 13.59
C LYS A 32 8.37 -9.58 14.18
N LYS A 33 9.11 -8.71 13.49
CA LYS A 33 10.43 -8.23 13.91
C LYS A 33 10.36 -7.12 14.96
N ILE A 34 9.16 -6.57 15.22
CA ILE A 34 8.96 -5.41 16.11
C ILE A 34 8.22 -5.87 17.36
N HIS A 35 8.95 -6.00 18.47
CA HIS A 35 8.36 -6.40 19.75
C HIS A 35 7.33 -5.39 20.25
N GLY A 36 6.17 -5.89 20.69
CA GLY A 36 5.11 -5.07 21.28
C GLY A 36 4.30 -4.24 20.27
N LEU A 37 4.53 -4.39 18.98
CA LEU A 37 3.72 -3.74 17.96
C LEU A 37 2.36 -4.43 17.85
N GLU A 38 1.29 -3.66 18.10
CA GLU A 38 -0.06 -4.10 17.81
C GLU A 38 -0.38 -3.84 16.34
N TYR A 39 -0.98 -4.82 15.68
CA TYR A 39 -1.41 -4.65 14.29
C TYR A 39 -2.76 -5.30 14.01
N VAL A 40 -3.43 -4.79 12.98
CA VAL A 40 -4.69 -5.31 12.43
C VAL A 40 -4.56 -5.37 10.92
N ILE A 41 -5.12 -6.40 10.30
CA ILE A 41 -5.23 -6.51 8.84
C ILE A 41 -6.70 -6.38 8.46
N ILE A 42 -7.00 -5.43 7.58
CA ILE A 42 -8.34 -5.18 7.04
C ILE A 42 -8.32 -5.57 5.56
N GLY A 43 -8.96 -6.69 5.23
CA GLY A 43 -9.00 -7.26 3.88
C GLY A 43 -10.35 -7.13 3.17
N ASN A 44 -11.37 -6.54 3.79
CA ASN A 44 -12.73 -6.49 3.26
C ASN A 44 -13.05 -5.15 2.58
N TRP A 45 -14.03 -5.15 1.69
CA TRP A 45 -14.47 -3.94 0.99
C TRP A 45 -15.14 -2.88 1.91
N ASP A 46 -15.58 -3.26 3.10
CA ASP A 46 -16.06 -2.33 4.14
C ASP A 46 -14.92 -1.74 4.99
N TYR A 47 -13.68 -1.74 4.44
CA TYR A 47 -12.46 -1.29 5.12
C TYR A 47 -12.58 0.08 5.77
N GLN A 48 -13.32 1.00 5.17
CA GLN A 48 -13.51 2.34 5.74
C GLN A 48 -14.20 2.29 7.10
N LYS A 49 -15.27 1.49 7.23
CA LYS A 49 -16.00 1.29 8.48
C LYS A 49 -15.13 0.62 9.54
N GLN A 50 -14.36 -0.39 9.12
CA GLN A 50 -13.45 -1.09 10.02
C GLN A 50 -12.30 -0.19 10.46
N ALA A 51 -11.66 0.55 9.55
CA ALA A 51 -10.59 1.49 9.85
C ALA A 51 -11.04 2.58 10.84
N LYS A 52 -12.26 3.13 10.64
CA LYS A 52 -12.84 4.10 11.58
C LYS A 52 -12.99 3.50 12.98
N LYS A 53 -13.58 2.32 13.09
CA LYS A 53 -13.74 1.62 14.36
C LYS A 53 -12.42 1.35 15.06
N GLU A 54 -11.38 0.96 14.31
CA GLU A 54 -10.06 0.67 14.85
C GLU A 54 -9.31 1.94 15.31
N LEU A 55 -9.51 3.07 14.62
CA LEU A 55 -8.96 4.36 15.04
C LEU A 55 -9.64 4.88 16.30
N GLU A 56 -10.98 4.83 16.36
CA GLU A 56 -11.76 5.31 17.49
C GLU A 56 -11.52 4.52 18.78
N LYS A 57 -11.22 3.23 18.68
CA LYS A 57 -10.91 2.36 19.83
C LYS A 57 -9.47 2.51 20.33
N SER A 58 -8.59 3.08 19.54
CA SER A 58 -7.17 3.09 19.86
C SER A 58 -6.82 4.23 20.79
N GLU A 59 -6.26 3.92 21.95
CA GLU A 59 -5.63 4.87 22.86
C GLU A 59 -4.17 5.16 22.47
N LYS A 60 -3.63 4.43 21.48
CA LYS A 60 -2.25 4.55 21.01
C LYS A 60 -2.18 5.32 19.71
N LYS A 61 -1.01 5.92 19.44
CA LYS A 61 -0.70 6.42 18.10
C LYS A 61 -0.96 5.32 17.06
N THR A 62 -1.76 5.64 16.06
CA THR A 62 -2.20 4.69 15.03
C THR A 62 -1.74 5.14 13.67
N ALA A 63 -1.19 4.20 12.91
CA ALA A 63 -0.81 4.42 11.51
C ALA A 63 -1.51 3.39 10.60
N PHE A 64 -1.90 3.85 9.43
CA PHE A 64 -2.47 3.02 8.37
C PHE A 64 -1.43 2.81 7.27
N LEU A 65 -1.24 1.57 6.85
CA LEU A 65 -0.49 1.20 5.66
C LEU A 65 -1.48 0.62 4.66
N CYS A 66 -1.71 1.33 3.56
CA CYS A 66 -2.64 0.94 2.52
C CYS A 66 -1.90 0.31 1.33
N THR A 67 -2.46 -0.73 0.74
CA THR A 67 -1.89 -1.40 -0.44
C THR A 67 -2.11 -0.64 -1.75
N GLY A 68 -2.63 0.56 -1.71
CA GLY A 68 -2.78 1.46 -2.84
C GLY A 68 -3.13 2.86 -2.36
N ASP A 69 -2.70 3.87 -3.10
CA ASP A 69 -2.92 5.29 -2.77
C ASP A 69 -4.41 5.63 -2.71
N MET A 70 -5.22 5.06 -3.60
CA MET A 70 -6.67 5.31 -3.59
C MET A 70 -7.35 4.86 -2.30
N PHE A 71 -6.88 3.78 -1.67
CA PHE A 71 -7.40 3.36 -0.37
C PHE A 71 -7.01 4.36 0.72
N ALA A 72 -5.77 4.85 0.69
CA ALA A 72 -5.30 5.87 1.62
C ALA A 72 -6.09 7.18 1.48
N LEU A 73 -6.27 7.67 0.26
CA LEU A 73 -7.04 8.90 -0.03
C LEU A 73 -8.50 8.79 0.41
N ASN A 74 -9.13 7.64 0.20
CA ASN A 74 -10.50 7.41 0.67
C ASN A 74 -10.60 7.42 2.21
N LEU A 75 -9.60 6.89 2.91
CA LEU A 75 -9.54 6.96 4.38
C LEU A 75 -9.30 8.39 4.86
N ILE A 76 -8.36 9.13 4.26
CA ILE A 76 -8.10 10.54 4.59
C ILE A 76 -9.40 11.33 4.47
N ARG A 77 -10.06 11.26 3.32
CA ARG A 77 -11.33 11.96 3.07
C ARG A 77 -12.41 11.60 4.09
N MET A 78 -12.50 10.34 4.46
CA MET A 78 -13.48 9.89 5.46
C MET A 78 -13.15 10.43 6.86
N PHE A 79 -11.88 10.35 7.27
CA PHE A 79 -11.45 10.82 8.58
C PHE A 79 -11.54 12.33 8.72
N GLU A 80 -11.23 13.10 7.69
CA GLU A 80 -11.39 14.56 7.65
C GLU A 80 -12.85 14.98 7.89
N LYS A 81 -13.82 14.27 7.29
CA LYS A 81 -15.25 14.51 7.56
C LYS A 81 -15.65 14.24 9.02
N ASN A 82 -14.83 13.50 9.76
CA ASN A 82 -14.97 13.25 11.19
C ASN A 82 -14.02 14.10 12.05
N GLY A 83 -13.43 15.15 11.48
CA GLY A 83 -12.56 16.10 12.18
C GLY A 83 -11.16 15.57 12.51
N LYS A 84 -10.71 14.48 11.88
CA LYS A 84 -9.37 13.89 12.08
C LYS A 84 -8.44 14.22 10.92
N ARG A 85 -7.19 14.55 11.22
CA ARG A 85 -6.18 14.99 10.25
C ARG A 85 -5.04 14.00 10.14
N ALA A 86 -4.70 13.62 8.90
CA ALA A 86 -3.53 12.82 8.60
C ALA A 86 -2.24 13.58 8.98
N GLY A 87 -1.23 12.86 9.47
CA GLY A 87 0.02 13.43 9.97
C GLY A 87 -0.07 14.04 11.38
N GLN A 88 -1.29 14.26 11.91
CA GLN A 88 -1.51 14.84 13.24
C GLN A 88 -2.20 13.85 14.18
N ASP A 89 -3.41 13.43 13.84
CA ASP A 89 -4.22 12.51 14.65
C ASP A 89 -3.89 11.04 14.39
N TYR A 90 -3.43 10.74 13.18
CA TYR A 90 -3.02 9.40 12.74
C TYR A 90 -1.99 9.51 11.61
N GLY A 91 -1.15 8.49 11.45
CA GLY A 91 -0.30 8.36 10.27
C GLY A 91 -1.02 7.58 9.17
N ILE A 92 -0.71 7.87 7.89
CA ILE A 92 -1.19 7.08 6.78
C ILE A 92 -0.20 7.08 5.62
N MET A 93 0.00 5.90 5.03
CA MET A 93 0.88 5.68 3.91
C MET A 93 0.16 4.89 2.83
N GLY A 94 0.37 5.27 1.58
CA GLY A 94 -0.15 4.61 0.39
C GLY A 94 0.88 3.70 -0.29
N TYR A 95 0.57 3.32 -1.50
CA TYR A 95 1.40 2.55 -2.42
C TYR A 95 0.97 2.90 -3.84
N ASP A 96 1.90 2.96 -4.77
CA ASP A 96 1.86 3.15 -6.22
C ASP A 96 2.41 4.52 -6.68
N ASN A 97 2.36 5.57 -5.86
CA ASN A 97 2.77 6.94 -6.20
C ASN A 97 2.06 7.46 -7.46
N ILE A 98 0.72 7.35 -7.47
CA ILE A 98 -0.08 7.79 -8.62
C ILE A 98 0.04 9.30 -8.85
N ASP A 99 0.02 9.74 -10.11
CA ASP A 99 0.17 11.15 -10.52
C ASP A 99 -0.80 12.11 -9.81
N PHE A 100 -1.99 11.62 -9.48
CA PHE A 100 -3.01 12.41 -8.79
C PHE A 100 -2.55 12.95 -7.43
N LEU A 101 -1.53 12.36 -6.81
CA LEU A 101 -1.00 12.80 -5.50
C LEU A 101 -0.39 14.19 -5.54
N GLU A 102 0.01 14.70 -6.72
CA GLU A 102 0.50 16.08 -6.87
C GLU A 102 -0.58 17.13 -6.54
N TYR A 103 -1.85 16.76 -6.64
CA TYR A 103 -2.99 17.66 -6.40
C TYR A 103 -3.64 17.45 -5.03
N VAL A 104 -3.07 16.61 -4.17
CA VAL A 104 -3.63 16.27 -2.85
C VAL A 104 -2.90 17.00 -1.74
N THR A 105 -3.66 17.55 -0.80
CA THR A 105 -3.14 18.17 0.43
C THR A 105 -3.89 17.61 1.64
N PRO A 106 -3.19 17.12 2.69
CA PRO A 106 -1.72 17.00 2.81
C PRO A 106 -1.15 16.01 1.81
N ARG A 107 0.10 16.20 1.38
CA ARG A 107 0.78 15.29 0.45
C ARG A 107 0.92 13.92 1.09
N LEU A 108 0.41 12.90 0.41
CA LEU A 108 0.46 11.51 0.88
C LEU A 108 1.88 10.97 0.85
N THR A 109 2.33 10.37 1.95
CA THR A 109 3.50 9.51 1.96
C THR A 109 3.14 8.20 1.26
N THR A 110 3.94 7.75 0.31
CA THR A 110 3.65 6.57 -0.50
C THR A 110 4.91 5.79 -0.88
N ILE A 111 4.73 4.63 -1.51
CA ILE A 111 5.81 3.86 -2.11
C ILE A 111 5.67 3.96 -3.63
N ASP A 112 6.73 4.41 -4.29
CA ASP A 112 6.86 4.38 -5.74
C ASP A 112 7.37 3.00 -6.17
N ASN A 113 6.60 2.31 -6.99
CA ASN A 113 6.94 1.02 -7.57
C ASN A 113 7.51 1.14 -9.00
N HIS A 114 7.74 2.38 -9.47
CA HIS A 114 8.34 2.69 -10.77
C HIS A 114 7.63 2.02 -11.95
N VAL A 115 6.31 2.21 -12.07
CA VAL A 115 5.44 1.55 -13.08
C VAL A 115 5.99 1.72 -14.50
N GLU A 116 6.50 2.92 -14.84
CA GLU A 116 7.09 3.20 -16.15
C GLU A 116 8.33 2.31 -16.41
N LYS A 117 9.21 2.19 -15.41
CA LYS A 117 10.40 1.36 -15.52
C LYS A 117 10.05 -0.12 -15.60
N VAL A 118 9.02 -0.56 -14.87
CA VAL A 118 8.49 -1.93 -14.98
C VAL A 118 7.99 -2.19 -16.39
N ALA A 119 7.24 -1.25 -16.98
CA ALA A 119 6.74 -1.37 -18.34
C ALA A 119 7.89 -1.40 -19.38
N GLU A 120 8.89 -0.55 -19.23
CA GLU A 120 10.08 -0.50 -20.09
C GLU A 120 10.85 -1.82 -20.05
N GLU A 121 11.15 -2.33 -18.86
CA GLU A 121 11.87 -3.60 -18.69
C GLU A 121 11.07 -4.79 -19.25
N ALA A 122 9.76 -4.83 -19.02
CA ALA A 122 8.91 -5.87 -19.58
C ALA A 122 8.87 -5.83 -21.11
N PHE A 123 8.78 -4.63 -21.70
CA PHE A 123 8.80 -4.46 -23.15
C PHE A 123 10.14 -4.88 -23.74
N ASN A 124 11.25 -4.48 -23.15
CA ASN A 124 12.60 -4.86 -23.59
C ASN A 124 12.80 -6.37 -23.52
N LEU A 125 12.33 -7.02 -22.46
CA LEU A 125 12.38 -8.47 -22.32
C LEU A 125 11.55 -9.17 -23.41
N LEU A 126 10.35 -8.66 -23.69
CA LEU A 126 9.49 -9.19 -24.75
C LEU A 126 10.16 -9.11 -26.12
N LEU A 127 10.79 -7.97 -26.47
CA LEU A 127 11.52 -7.81 -27.73
C LEU A 127 12.66 -8.83 -27.85
N GLN A 128 13.44 -9.04 -26.78
CA GLN A 128 14.51 -10.02 -26.78
C GLN A 128 14.00 -11.46 -27.03
N LEU A 129 12.86 -11.82 -26.42
CA LEU A 129 12.24 -13.12 -26.63
C LEU A 129 11.68 -13.28 -28.05
N MET A 130 11.10 -12.22 -28.63
CA MET A 130 10.59 -12.24 -30.01
C MET A 130 11.70 -12.38 -31.05
N GLU A 131 12.89 -11.82 -30.79
CA GLU A 131 14.07 -11.94 -31.63
C GLU A 131 14.79 -13.31 -31.49
N ASN A 132 14.21 -14.26 -30.77
CA ASN A 132 14.77 -15.59 -30.47
C ASN A 132 16.16 -15.50 -29.81
N LYS A 133 16.47 -14.42 -29.09
CA LYS A 133 17.66 -14.32 -28.26
C LYS A 133 17.56 -15.29 -27.11
N ASN A 134 18.66 -15.95 -26.80
CA ASN A 134 18.73 -16.78 -25.60
C ASN A 134 18.76 -15.87 -24.36
N VAL A 135 17.62 -15.62 -23.76
CA VAL A 135 17.48 -14.78 -22.56
C VAL A 135 17.73 -15.65 -21.34
N ALA A 136 18.88 -15.46 -20.68
CA ALA A 136 19.29 -16.24 -19.52
C ALA A 136 18.40 -15.98 -18.28
N GLU A 137 17.89 -14.75 -18.14
CA GLU A 137 17.00 -14.35 -17.05
C GLU A 137 15.70 -13.76 -17.60
N THR A 138 14.58 -14.37 -17.24
CA THR A 138 13.24 -13.93 -17.63
C THR A 138 12.53 -13.18 -16.51
N GLU A 139 13.16 -13.04 -15.36
CA GLU A 139 12.67 -12.31 -14.20
C GLU A 139 13.46 -11.00 -14.02
N ARG A 140 12.75 -9.92 -13.69
CA ARG A 140 13.33 -8.63 -13.37
C ARG A 140 12.73 -8.11 -12.08
N ILE A 141 13.57 -7.89 -11.09
CA ILE A 141 13.15 -7.32 -9.78
C ILE A 141 13.62 -5.88 -9.74
N LEU A 142 12.69 -4.95 -9.59
CA LEU A 142 12.97 -3.52 -9.45
C LEU A 142 12.77 -3.10 -8.00
N GLU A 143 13.69 -2.28 -7.49
CA GLU A 143 13.57 -1.70 -6.16
C GLU A 143 12.46 -0.65 -6.13
N THR A 144 11.74 -0.59 -5.01
CA THR A 144 10.76 0.45 -4.74
C THR A 144 11.39 1.56 -3.90
N VAL A 145 10.83 2.77 -3.97
CA VAL A 145 11.30 3.94 -3.22
C VAL A 145 10.18 4.53 -2.38
N THR A 146 10.48 4.91 -1.14
CA THR A 146 9.53 5.68 -0.33
C THR A 146 9.56 7.16 -0.75
N VAL A 147 8.40 7.67 -1.12
CA VAL A 147 8.17 9.09 -1.42
C VAL A 147 7.58 9.74 -0.17
N GLN A 148 8.38 10.56 0.49
CA GLN A 148 7.97 11.23 1.72
C GLN A 148 6.95 12.33 1.42
N GLY A 149 5.85 12.29 2.16
CA GLY A 149 4.81 13.31 2.20
C GLY A 149 4.67 13.91 3.60
N GLU A 150 3.46 14.34 3.93
CA GLU A 150 3.11 15.04 5.18
C GLU A 150 2.19 14.18 6.09
N THR A 151 1.89 12.95 5.67
CA THR A 151 0.87 12.10 6.32
C THR A 151 1.43 11.09 7.32
N ILE A 152 2.76 11.11 7.54
CA ILE A 152 3.45 10.32 8.59
C ILE A 152 4.40 11.23 9.38
#